data_ccf6cd7088627cea3b1d0d790ea4dc48
#
_entry.id   ccf6cd7088627cea3b1d0d790ea4dc48
#
_cell.length_a   1.000
_cell.length_b   1.000
_cell.length_c   1.000
_cell.angle_alpha   90.00
_cell.angle_beta   90.00
_cell.angle_gamma   90.00
#
_symmetry.space_group_name_H-M   'P 1'
#
loop_
_entity.id
_entity.type
_entity.pdbx_description
1 polymer ?
#
loop_
_entity_poly.entity_id
_entity_poly.type
_entity_poly.pdbx_seq_one_letter_code
_entity_poly.pdbx_strand_id
1 'polypeptide(L)'
;MRPGRRRWLARVGALGAVGLLSACASLTASQTRALLAQPPADLPARVEWTQVPFFPQEINQCGPAALATALGAVGVPIAPEVLGTAVFVPAREGSLQIEMLAAPRRHGHIATRIRPDLISLLREVAAGQAPVVLLNLGLSIQPLWHYAVVVGYDLPAGEILLRSGTVQREVMPLSTFEHTWSRSSQWAFVVLPPDRLPAQADEAAVTEARIAFERVAPAPQAALAYRTAWQRWPDSLLLGLGLGNTLYAAGELPEAEAAYARVAQRHDSAPSWHNLARVRLERRDLAGAHTAAEAAVRRAQVEPTWRDAADAVWREVQQARQGATARPQP
;
A
#
# COMPACT_ATOMS: atom_id res chain seq x y z
N MET A 1 -9.69 -50.82 47.86
CA MET A 1 -9.89 -49.41 47.49
C MET A 1 -8.79 -48.98 46.57
N ARG A 2 -9.07 -48.61 45.29
CA ARG A 2 -8.06 -48.35 44.25
C ARG A 2 -7.71 -46.85 44.24
N PRO A 3 -6.44 -46.42 44.31
CA PRO A 3 -6.02 -45.01 44.39
C PRO A 3 -5.78 -44.38 43.02
N GLY A 4 -6.61 -44.68 42.02
CA GLY A 4 -6.37 -44.21 40.64
C GLY A 4 -7.26 -43.03 40.17
N ARG A 5 -8.39 -42.75 40.80
CA ARG A 5 -9.38 -41.78 40.29
C ARG A 5 -9.12 -40.31 40.66
N ARG A 6 -8.36 -40.03 41.72
CA ARG A 6 -8.12 -38.64 42.17
C ARG A 6 -7.06 -37.91 41.37
N ARG A 7 -6.12 -38.61 40.69
CA ARG A 7 -5.09 -37.96 39.87
C ARG A 7 -5.58 -37.56 38.47
N TRP A 8 -6.66 -38.16 37.98
CA TRP A 8 -7.23 -37.79 36.66
C TRP A 8 -8.03 -36.50 36.71
N LEU A 9 -8.78 -36.25 37.77
CA LEU A 9 -9.57 -35.02 37.93
C LEU A 9 -8.72 -33.77 38.14
N ALA A 10 -7.52 -33.90 38.74
CA ALA A 10 -6.59 -32.76 38.89
C ALA A 10 -5.93 -32.35 37.59
N ARG A 11 -5.73 -33.28 36.62
CA ARG A 11 -5.13 -32.96 35.29
C ARG A 11 -6.13 -32.35 34.32
N VAL A 12 -7.42 -32.69 34.41
CA VAL A 12 -8.47 -32.08 33.58
C VAL A 12 -8.75 -30.65 34.02
N GLY A 13 -8.71 -30.37 35.33
CA GLY A 13 -8.91 -29.04 35.90
C GLY A 13 -7.76 -28.05 35.50
N ALA A 14 -6.52 -28.51 35.40
CA ALA A 14 -5.37 -27.69 35.04
C ALA A 14 -5.39 -27.30 33.55
N LEU A 15 -5.83 -28.17 32.66
CA LEU A 15 -5.96 -27.90 31.21
C LEU A 15 -7.14 -26.94 30.91
N GLY A 16 -8.20 -27.01 31.68
CA GLY A 16 -9.34 -26.09 31.58
C GLY A 16 -9.02 -24.66 32.03
N ALA A 17 -8.17 -24.50 33.05
CA ALA A 17 -7.76 -23.17 33.56
C ALA A 17 -6.80 -22.45 32.61
N VAL A 18 -5.92 -23.17 31.92
CA VAL A 18 -5.02 -22.59 30.92
C VAL A 18 -5.78 -22.14 29.67
N GLY A 19 -6.83 -22.88 29.26
CA GLY A 19 -7.70 -22.48 28.13
C GLY A 19 -8.52 -21.22 28.42
N LEU A 20 -8.97 -21.01 29.64
CA LEU A 20 -9.73 -19.82 30.05
C LEU A 20 -8.84 -18.56 30.15
N LEU A 21 -7.56 -18.68 30.51
CA LEU A 21 -6.62 -17.57 30.54
C LEU A 21 -6.23 -17.09 29.12
N SER A 22 -6.16 -18.01 28.15
CA SER A 22 -5.92 -17.64 26.75
C SER A 22 -7.12 -16.94 26.09
N ALA A 23 -8.35 -17.28 26.49
CA ALA A 23 -9.56 -16.62 25.99
C ALA A 23 -9.73 -15.18 26.55
N CYS A 24 -9.25 -14.90 27.77
CA CYS A 24 -9.27 -13.55 28.34
C CYS A 24 -8.19 -12.62 27.72
N ALA A 25 -7.09 -13.15 27.19
CA ALA A 25 -6.06 -12.35 26.53
C ALA A 25 -6.55 -11.71 25.23
N SER A 26 -7.48 -12.33 24.52
CA SER A 26 -8.09 -11.80 23.29
C SER A 26 -9.12 -10.67 23.54
N LEU A 27 -9.53 -10.45 24.77
CA LEU A 27 -10.49 -9.39 25.17
C LEU A 27 -9.80 -8.12 25.67
N THR A 28 -8.47 -8.08 25.73
CA THR A 28 -7.76 -6.92 26.23
C THR A 28 -7.24 -6.06 25.06
N ALA A 29 -7.66 -4.78 25.01
CA ALA A 29 -7.12 -3.79 24.10
C ALA A 29 -5.63 -3.50 24.47
N SER A 30 -4.74 -4.41 24.05
CA SER A 30 -3.34 -4.43 24.47
C SER A 30 -2.55 -3.26 23.90
N GLN A 31 -2.82 -2.86 22.66
CA GLN A 31 -2.15 -1.73 22.03
C GLN A 31 -2.59 -0.41 22.67
N THR A 32 -3.89 -0.24 22.96
CA THR A 32 -4.40 0.93 23.68
C THR A 32 -3.76 1.05 25.05
N ARG A 33 -3.69 -0.06 25.78
CA ARG A 33 -3.07 -0.05 27.12
C ARG A 33 -1.60 0.33 27.06
N ALA A 34 -0.83 -0.25 26.15
CA ALA A 34 0.58 0.06 25.96
C ALA A 34 0.78 1.53 25.55
N LEU A 35 -0.03 2.01 24.59
CA LEU A 35 -0.01 3.39 24.13
C LEU A 35 -0.29 4.39 25.23
N LEU A 36 -1.32 4.16 26.05
CA LEU A 36 -1.70 5.09 27.14
C LEU A 36 -0.76 5.02 28.35
N ALA A 37 -0.12 3.86 28.58
CA ALA A 37 0.89 3.73 29.63
C ALA A 37 2.21 4.43 29.28
N GLN A 38 2.59 4.40 28.00
CA GLN A 38 3.83 5.01 27.51
C GLN A 38 3.61 5.59 26.11
N PRO A 39 3.01 6.79 26.01
CA PRO A 39 2.81 7.45 24.71
C PRO A 39 4.16 7.73 24.04
N PRO A 40 4.31 7.45 22.71
CA PRO A 40 5.51 7.83 21.97
C PRO A 40 5.72 9.35 22.00
N ALA A 41 6.96 9.78 22.23
CA ALA A 41 7.31 11.20 22.35
C ALA A 41 7.08 12.00 21.04
N ASP A 42 7.05 11.32 19.91
CA ASP A 42 6.80 11.90 18.58
C ASP A 42 5.31 12.06 18.25
N LEU A 43 4.40 11.53 19.09
CA LEU A 43 2.97 11.71 18.90
C LEU A 43 2.47 12.93 19.70
N PRO A 44 1.82 13.91 19.05
CA PRO A 44 1.07 14.95 19.76
C PRO A 44 0.02 14.33 20.68
N ALA A 45 -0.21 14.95 21.84
CA ALA A 45 -1.22 14.47 22.80
C ALA A 45 -2.65 14.49 22.20
N ARG A 46 -2.92 15.43 21.29
CA ARG A 46 -4.22 15.62 20.63
C ARG A 46 -4.02 16.07 19.20
N VAL A 47 -4.84 15.51 18.32
CA VAL A 47 -4.96 15.91 16.90
C VAL A 47 -6.42 15.85 16.51
N GLU A 48 -6.90 16.85 15.78
CA GLU A 48 -8.22 16.82 15.13
C GLU A 48 -8.21 17.63 13.82
N TRP A 49 -8.53 16.96 12.72
CA TRP A 49 -8.64 17.56 11.39
C TRP A 49 -10.11 17.90 11.09
N THR A 50 -10.58 19.06 11.55
CA THR A 50 -11.97 19.49 11.43
C THR A 50 -12.40 19.79 10.00
N GLN A 51 -11.44 20.16 9.12
CA GLN A 51 -11.65 20.46 7.71
C GLN A 51 -11.87 19.22 6.82
N VAL A 52 -11.62 18.02 7.33
CA VAL A 52 -11.93 16.78 6.58
C VAL A 52 -13.43 16.72 6.34
N PRO A 53 -13.88 16.61 5.07
CA PRO A 53 -15.29 16.60 4.75
C PRO A 53 -16.03 15.45 5.40
N PHE A 54 -17.35 15.59 5.50
CA PHE A 54 -18.23 14.55 6.01
C PHE A 54 -19.38 14.34 5.05
N PHE A 55 -19.65 13.08 4.74
CA PHE A 55 -20.79 12.64 3.96
C PHE A 55 -21.61 11.70 4.83
N PRO A 56 -22.83 12.11 5.27
CA PRO A 56 -23.71 11.22 6.03
C PRO A 56 -24.05 10.00 5.18
N GLN A 57 -24.05 8.83 5.83
CA GLN A 57 -24.17 7.56 5.16
C GLN A 57 -25.60 7.05 5.25
N GLU A 58 -26.17 6.68 4.10
CA GLU A 58 -27.34 5.81 4.06
C GLU A 58 -26.96 4.35 4.34
N ILE A 59 -27.99 3.50 4.51
CA ILE A 59 -27.77 2.06 4.77
C ILE A 59 -26.91 1.46 3.64
N ASN A 60 -25.87 0.72 4.02
CA ASN A 60 -24.93 0.04 3.14
C ASN A 60 -24.00 0.96 2.28
N GLN A 61 -24.02 2.27 2.48
CA GLN A 61 -23.20 3.26 1.73
C GLN A 61 -21.91 3.66 2.47
N CYS A 62 -21.49 2.94 3.50
CA CYS A 62 -20.31 3.30 4.30
C CYS A 62 -19.01 3.33 3.47
N GLY A 63 -18.84 2.44 2.50
CA GLY A 63 -17.66 2.43 1.61
C GLY A 63 -17.55 3.68 0.74
N PRO A 64 -18.55 3.99 -0.12
CA PRO A 64 -18.55 5.20 -0.93
C PRO A 64 -18.36 6.48 -0.12
N ALA A 65 -19.05 6.64 1.01
CA ALA A 65 -18.97 7.84 1.84
C ALA A 65 -17.59 8.00 2.51
N ALA A 66 -17.03 6.90 3.06
CA ALA A 66 -15.68 6.93 3.62
C ALA A 66 -14.62 7.26 2.57
N LEU A 67 -14.78 6.74 1.35
CA LEU A 67 -13.88 7.02 0.25
C LEU A 67 -14.00 8.46 -0.26
N ALA A 68 -15.22 9.01 -0.36
CA ALA A 68 -15.47 10.42 -0.67
C ALA A 68 -14.81 11.34 0.36
N THR A 69 -14.94 10.99 1.65
CA THR A 69 -14.29 11.69 2.76
C THR A 69 -12.77 11.69 2.61
N ALA A 70 -12.16 10.53 2.34
CA ALA A 70 -10.71 10.41 2.19
C ALA A 70 -10.17 11.13 0.95
N LEU A 71 -10.87 11.06 -0.19
CA LEU A 71 -10.53 11.80 -1.40
C LEU A 71 -10.70 13.30 -1.20
N GLY A 72 -11.78 13.74 -0.55
CA GLY A 72 -11.99 15.12 -0.22
C GLY A 72 -10.94 15.70 0.73
N ALA A 73 -10.40 14.89 1.64
CA ALA A 73 -9.31 15.28 2.53
C ALA A 73 -7.99 15.61 1.78
N VAL A 74 -7.82 15.09 0.56
CA VAL A 74 -6.67 15.36 -0.31
C VAL A 74 -7.01 16.28 -1.49
N GLY A 75 -8.15 16.99 -1.39
CA GLY A 75 -8.54 18.01 -2.37
C GLY A 75 -9.27 17.49 -3.60
N VAL A 76 -9.79 16.27 -3.57
CA VAL A 76 -10.57 15.67 -4.67
C VAL A 76 -12.04 15.52 -4.25
N PRO A 77 -12.88 16.54 -4.46
CA PRO A 77 -14.27 16.50 -4.07
C PRO A 77 -15.09 15.63 -5.03
N ILE A 78 -15.45 14.42 -4.60
CA ILE A 78 -16.29 13.49 -5.34
C ILE A 78 -17.46 13.08 -4.46
N ALA A 79 -18.67 13.13 -4.99
CA ALA A 79 -19.85 12.71 -4.26
C ALA A 79 -19.86 11.16 -4.06
N PRO A 80 -20.36 10.68 -2.90
CA PRO A 80 -20.43 9.23 -2.61
C PRO A 80 -21.19 8.43 -3.68
N GLU A 81 -22.24 9.02 -4.28
CA GLU A 81 -23.08 8.38 -5.31
C GLU A 81 -22.25 8.02 -6.56
N VAL A 82 -21.30 8.89 -6.93
CA VAL A 82 -20.38 8.64 -8.06
C VAL A 82 -19.45 7.48 -7.73
N LEU A 83 -18.90 7.46 -6.51
CA LEU A 83 -18.00 6.39 -6.05
C LEU A 83 -18.77 5.09 -5.84
N GLY A 84 -20.04 5.14 -5.46
CA GLY A 84 -20.91 3.98 -5.28
C GLY A 84 -20.92 3.06 -6.50
N THR A 85 -20.94 3.62 -7.71
CA THR A 85 -20.91 2.83 -8.94
C THR A 85 -19.61 2.03 -9.12
N ALA A 86 -18.53 2.44 -8.48
CA ALA A 86 -17.21 1.83 -8.59
C ALA A 86 -16.87 0.87 -7.44
N VAL A 87 -17.45 1.08 -6.24
CA VAL A 87 -17.04 0.32 -5.04
C VAL A 87 -18.15 -0.47 -4.38
N PHE A 88 -19.43 -0.15 -4.65
CA PHE A 88 -20.55 -0.88 -4.07
C PHE A 88 -20.84 -2.15 -4.86
N VAL A 89 -20.92 -3.27 -4.15
CA VAL A 89 -21.24 -4.59 -4.73
C VAL A 89 -22.63 -5.02 -4.25
N PRO A 90 -23.68 -4.90 -5.10
CA PRO A 90 -25.07 -5.17 -4.70
C PRO A 90 -25.26 -6.54 -4.06
N ALA A 91 -24.65 -7.59 -4.62
CA ALA A 91 -24.75 -8.96 -4.11
C ALA A 91 -24.09 -9.15 -2.72
N ARG A 92 -23.33 -8.18 -2.25
CA ARG A 92 -22.67 -8.17 -0.93
C ARG A 92 -23.27 -7.11 0.00
N GLU A 93 -24.20 -6.31 -0.50
CA GLU A 93 -24.79 -5.17 0.23
C GLU A 93 -23.73 -4.26 0.87
N GLY A 94 -22.59 -4.07 0.19
CA GLY A 94 -21.44 -3.32 0.71
C GLY A 94 -20.29 -3.20 -0.26
N SER A 95 -19.17 -2.65 0.19
CA SER A 95 -17.95 -2.44 -0.59
C SER A 95 -16.86 -3.43 -0.19
N LEU A 96 -16.17 -4.00 -1.20
CA LEU A 96 -15.03 -4.87 -0.95
C LEU A 96 -13.75 -4.05 -0.77
N GLN A 97 -12.86 -4.54 0.08
CA GLN A 97 -11.56 -3.91 0.35
C GLN A 97 -10.74 -3.65 -0.92
N ILE A 98 -10.77 -4.57 -1.89
CA ILE A 98 -10.04 -4.42 -3.15
C ILE A 98 -10.60 -3.27 -4.00
N GLU A 99 -11.91 -3.07 -4.03
CA GLU A 99 -12.55 -1.97 -4.75
C GLU A 99 -12.24 -0.63 -4.08
N MET A 100 -12.22 -0.59 -2.74
CA MET A 100 -11.83 0.59 -1.97
C MET A 100 -10.39 1.03 -2.26
N LEU A 101 -9.46 0.09 -2.49
CA LEU A 101 -8.08 0.39 -2.89
C LEU A 101 -7.96 0.76 -4.38
N ALA A 102 -8.86 0.26 -5.23
CA ALA A 102 -8.78 0.47 -6.68
C ALA A 102 -9.37 1.82 -7.12
N ALA A 103 -10.46 2.26 -6.51
CA ALA A 103 -11.20 3.43 -6.96
C ALA A 103 -10.39 4.74 -6.96
N PRO A 104 -9.57 5.09 -5.95
CA PRO A 104 -8.75 6.31 -5.96
C PRO A 104 -7.84 6.46 -7.17
N ARG A 105 -7.38 5.35 -7.76
CA ARG A 105 -6.47 5.35 -8.91
C ARG A 105 -7.10 6.00 -10.14
N ARG A 106 -8.41 5.85 -10.33
CA ARG A 106 -9.17 6.48 -11.43
C ARG A 106 -9.24 8.01 -11.29
N HIS A 107 -8.94 8.51 -10.10
CA HIS A 107 -8.91 9.93 -9.76
C HIS A 107 -7.49 10.46 -9.54
N GLY A 108 -6.48 9.75 -10.07
CA GLY A 108 -5.07 10.15 -10.01
C GLY A 108 -4.44 10.05 -8.61
N HIS A 109 -5.06 9.31 -7.68
CA HIS A 109 -4.59 9.15 -6.31
C HIS A 109 -4.29 7.69 -5.98
N ILE A 110 -3.44 7.48 -4.99
CA ILE A 110 -2.94 6.15 -4.63
C ILE A 110 -3.43 5.79 -3.24
N ALA A 111 -4.23 4.74 -3.16
CA ALA A 111 -4.56 4.10 -1.90
C ALA A 111 -3.42 3.17 -1.50
N THR A 112 -2.81 3.41 -0.36
CA THR A 112 -1.71 2.60 0.18
C THR A 112 -2.13 2.05 1.54
N ARG A 113 -2.04 0.74 1.72
CA ARG A 113 -2.28 0.10 3.02
C ARG A 113 -1.23 0.58 4.02
N ILE A 114 -1.65 0.79 5.27
CA ILE A 114 -0.76 1.15 6.35
C ILE A 114 -0.50 -0.07 7.26
N ARG A 115 0.50 0.03 8.12
CA ARG A 115 0.81 -1.02 9.09
C ARG A 115 -0.37 -1.29 10.01
N PRO A 116 -0.67 -2.57 10.31
CA PRO A 116 -1.83 -2.94 11.11
C PRO A 116 -1.56 -2.78 12.62
N ASP A 117 -1.19 -1.58 13.06
CA ASP A 117 -0.98 -1.26 14.46
C ASP A 117 -1.47 0.16 14.80
N LEU A 118 -1.89 0.34 16.06
CA LEU A 118 -2.53 1.57 16.53
C LEU A 118 -1.58 2.78 16.46
N ILE A 119 -0.32 2.62 16.81
CA ILE A 119 0.67 3.71 16.79
C ILE A 119 0.91 4.18 15.36
N SER A 120 1.05 3.27 14.40
CA SER A 120 1.19 3.62 12.99
C SER A 120 -0.04 4.36 12.46
N LEU A 121 -1.25 3.91 12.82
CA LEU A 121 -2.49 4.61 12.45
C LEU A 121 -2.51 6.05 12.99
N LEU A 122 -2.17 6.26 14.29
CA LEU A 122 -2.17 7.58 14.89
C LEU A 122 -1.08 8.49 14.31
N ARG A 123 0.07 7.93 13.89
CA ARG A 123 1.12 8.70 13.20
C ARG A 123 0.66 9.18 11.82
N GLU A 124 -0.14 8.39 11.09
CA GLU A 124 -0.76 8.88 9.85
C GLU A 124 -1.67 10.07 10.13
N VAL A 125 -2.49 9.98 11.17
CA VAL A 125 -3.37 11.09 11.59
C VAL A 125 -2.56 12.30 12.02
N ALA A 126 -1.51 12.11 12.81
CA ALA A 126 -0.62 13.20 13.24
C ALA A 126 0.08 13.90 12.05
N ALA A 127 0.34 13.16 10.97
CA ALA A 127 0.91 13.69 9.73
C ALA A 127 -0.11 14.38 8.80
N GLY A 128 -1.34 14.57 9.25
CA GLY A 128 -2.39 15.25 8.46
C GLY A 128 -3.12 14.36 7.46
N GLN A 129 -3.03 13.05 7.63
CA GLN A 129 -3.72 12.10 6.76
C GLN A 129 -5.02 11.63 7.41
N ALA A 130 -5.98 11.23 6.58
CA ALA A 130 -7.29 10.74 7.01
C ALA A 130 -7.45 9.25 6.66
N PRO A 131 -6.93 8.31 7.48
CA PRO A 131 -6.99 6.89 7.19
C PRO A 131 -8.43 6.37 7.14
N VAL A 132 -8.74 5.58 6.11
CA VAL A 132 -9.94 4.76 6.06
C VAL A 132 -9.69 3.47 6.79
N VAL A 133 -10.56 3.11 7.71
CA VAL A 133 -10.50 1.88 8.51
C VAL A 133 -11.72 1.00 8.26
N LEU A 134 -11.54 -0.31 8.36
CA LEU A 134 -12.66 -1.27 8.35
C LEU A 134 -12.86 -1.79 9.77
N LEU A 135 -14.03 -1.56 10.31
CA LEU A 135 -14.45 -1.99 11.65
C LEU A 135 -15.44 -3.16 11.54
N ASN A 136 -15.42 -4.06 12.49
CA ASN A 136 -16.52 -4.99 12.71
C ASN A 136 -17.25 -4.59 13.98
N LEU A 137 -18.37 -3.90 13.84
CA LEU A 137 -19.20 -3.41 14.94
C LEU A 137 -20.07 -4.52 15.56
N GLY A 138 -20.17 -5.67 14.88
CA GLY A 138 -20.89 -6.85 15.37
C GLY A 138 -19.98 -7.85 16.10
N LEU A 139 -20.48 -9.06 16.25
CA LEU A 139 -19.72 -10.19 16.79
C LEU A 139 -18.92 -10.90 15.70
N SER A 140 -17.89 -11.67 16.06
CA SER A 140 -17.12 -12.45 15.09
C SER A 140 -17.96 -13.48 14.33
N ILE A 141 -19.01 -14.03 14.98
CA ILE A 141 -19.96 -14.99 14.39
C ILE A 141 -21.05 -14.32 13.54
N GLN A 142 -21.31 -13.04 13.76
CA GLN A 142 -22.27 -12.23 13.01
C GLN A 142 -21.66 -10.84 12.80
N PRO A 143 -20.79 -10.70 11.79
CA PRO A 143 -20.07 -9.46 11.56
C PRO A 143 -21.00 -8.36 11.01
N LEU A 144 -20.78 -7.14 11.51
CA LEU A 144 -21.36 -5.91 10.97
C LEU A 144 -20.20 -5.03 10.50
N TRP A 145 -19.85 -5.17 9.23
CA TRP A 145 -18.73 -4.46 8.63
C TRP A 145 -19.08 -2.98 8.39
N HIS A 146 -18.16 -2.11 8.78
CA HIS A 146 -18.36 -0.68 8.68
C HIS A 146 -17.06 0.03 8.32
N TYR A 147 -17.09 0.88 7.29
CA TYR A 147 -15.98 1.77 6.95
C TYR A 147 -16.17 3.11 7.65
N ALA A 148 -15.10 3.59 8.27
CA ALA A 148 -15.03 4.93 8.87
C ALA A 148 -13.70 5.61 8.48
N VAL A 149 -13.62 6.92 8.68
CA VAL A 149 -12.40 7.70 8.45
C VAL A 149 -11.92 8.27 9.77
N VAL A 150 -10.67 8.00 10.13
CA VAL A 150 -10.06 8.56 11.34
C VAL A 150 -9.61 9.98 11.05
N VAL A 151 -10.08 10.94 11.87
CA VAL A 151 -9.78 12.36 11.68
C VAL A 151 -9.09 12.98 12.89
N GLY A 152 -8.91 12.23 13.96
CA GLY A 152 -8.24 12.75 15.15
C GLY A 152 -8.17 11.73 16.29
N TYR A 153 -7.52 12.15 17.36
CA TYR A 153 -7.45 11.42 18.62
C TYR A 153 -7.13 12.36 19.79
N ASP A 154 -7.46 11.94 21.01
CA ASP A 154 -7.11 12.56 22.28
C ASP A 154 -6.51 11.49 23.20
N LEU A 155 -5.17 11.46 23.35
CA LEU A 155 -4.49 10.46 24.17
C LEU A 155 -4.82 10.61 25.66
N PRO A 156 -4.81 11.82 26.26
CA PRO A 156 -5.23 12.02 27.66
C PRO A 156 -6.66 11.55 27.94
N ALA A 157 -7.59 11.68 27.01
CA ALA A 157 -8.95 11.19 27.15
C ALA A 157 -9.08 9.68 26.78
N GLY A 158 -8.10 9.10 26.08
CA GLY A 158 -8.15 7.74 25.57
C GLY A 158 -9.17 7.56 24.44
N GLU A 159 -9.30 8.57 23.58
CA GLU A 159 -10.36 8.67 22.55
C GLU A 159 -9.79 8.78 21.13
N ILE A 160 -10.55 8.27 20.17
CA ILE A 160 -10.34 8.44 18.73
C ILE A 160 -11.56 9.12 18.11
N LEU A 161 -11.30 9.96 17.10
CA LEU A 161 -12.30 10.79 16.43
C LEU A 161 -12.51 10.30 14.99
N LEU A 162 -13.76 10.03 14.63
CA LEU A 162 -14.12 9.44 13.34
C LEU A 162 -15.13 10.29 12.58
N ARG A 163 -15.09 10.20 11.25
CA ARG A 163 -16.24 10.44 10.36
C ARG A 163 -16.89 9.08 10.13
N SER A 164 -18.10 8.87 10.62
CA SER A 164 -18.72 7.55 10.67
C SER A 164 -20.24 7.61 10.66
N GLY A 165 -20.89 6.79 9.85
CA GLY A 165 -22.33 6.69 9.79
C GLY A 165 -22.99 8.04 9.49
N THR A 166 -23.92 8.43 10.36
CA THR A 166 -24.60 9.74 10.31
C THR A 166 -23.97 10.78 11.26
N VAL A 167 -22.85 10.42 11.91
CA VAL A 167 -22.21 11.27 12.92
C VAL A 167 -20.93 11.88 12.37
N GLN A 168 -20.95 13.20 12.16
CA GLN A 168 -19.82 13.96 11.63
C GLN A 168 -18.58 13.88 12.54
N ARG A 169 -18.79 13.86 13.85
CA ARG A 169 -17.73 13.78 14.86
C ARG A 169 -18.07 12.68 15.87
N GLU A 170 -17.84 11.44 15.46
CA GLU A 170 -18.00 10.32 16.37
C GLU A 170 -16.77 10.22 17.27
N VAL A 171 -17.01 10.21 18.58
CA VAL A 171 -15.97 10.01 19.61
C VAL A 171 -16.11 8.60 20.14
N MET A 172 -15.04 7.82 20.04
CA MET A 172 -15.03 6.43 20.48
C MET A 172 -13.83 6.19 21.41
N PRO A 173 -13.98 5.44 22.53
CA PRO A 173 -12.83 5.01 23.32
C PRO A 173 -11.84 4.22 22.46
N LEU A 174 -10.53 4.50 22.59
CA LEU A 174 -9.47 3.79 21.85
C LEU A 174 -9.53 2.26 22.05
N SER A 175 -9.92 1.79 23.24
CA SER A 175 -10.08 0.36 23.51
C SER A 175 -11.24 -0.27 22.72
N THR A 176 -12.35 0.43 22.57
CA THR A 176 -13.49 -0.01 21.74
C THR A 176 -13.10 -0.04 20.27
N PHE A 177 -12.42 1.01 19.81
CA PHE A 177 -11.89 1.11 18.46
C PHE A 177 -10.93 -0.06 18.16
N GLU A 178 -9.93 -0.31 19.02
CA GLU A 178 -8.99 -1.43 18.84
C GLU A 178 -9.72 -2.77 18.74
N HIS A 179 -10.72 -3.03 19.58
CA HIS A 179 -11.50 -4.26 19.53
C HIS A 179 -12.28 -4.43 18.22
N THR A 180 -12.94 -3.38 17.76
CA THR A 180 -13.71 -3.44 16.51
C THR A 180 -12.81 -3.52 15.28
N TRP A 181 -11.67 -2.82 15.31
CA TRP A 181 -10.69 -2.80 14.24
C TRP A 181 -9.88 -4.10 14.15
N SER A 182 -9.52 -4.71 15.28
CA SER A 182 -8.78 -5.98 15.31
C SER A 182 -9.54 -7.13 14.63
N ARG A 183 -10.87 -7.11 14.63
CA ARG A 183 -11.71 -8.11 13.96
C ARG A 183 -11.64 -8.05 12.44
N SER A 184 -11.13 -6.96 11.86
CA SER A 184 -10.82 -6.81 10.43
C SER A 184 -9.34 -7.06 10.12
N SER A 185 -8.57 -7.66 11.02
CA SER A 185 -7.12 -7.75 10.97
C SER A 185 -6.46 -6.37 10.88
N GLN A 186 -7.04 -5.38 11.54
CA GLN A 186 -6.57 -3.99 11.59
C GLN A 186 -6.40 -3.36 10.19
N TRP A 187 -7.32 -3.69 9.29
CA TRP A 187 -7.27 -3.21 7.92
C TRP A 187 -7.51 -1.70 7.84
N ALA A 188 -6.56 -1.00 7.24
CA ALA A 188 -6.62 0.43 6.99
C ALA A 188 -5.76 0.84 5.79
N PHE A 189 -6.10 1.98 5.18
CA PHE A 189 -5.31 2.60 4.12
C PHE A 189 -5.44 4.12 4.15
N VAL A 190 -4.48 4.80 3.55
CA VAL A 190 -4.54 6.24 3.25
C VAL A 190 -4.61 6.47 1.76
N VAL A 191 -5.27 7.57 1.36
CA VAL A 191 -5.33 8.04 -0.03
C VAL A 191 -4.42 9.25 -0.16
N LEU A 192 -3.47 9.21 -1.09
CA LEU A 192 -2.49 10.28 -1.28
C LEU A 192 -2.24 10.55 -2.78
N PRO A 193 -1.83 11.77 -3.15
CA PRO A 193 -1.37 12.06 -4.50
C PRO A 193 -0.05 11.31 -4.80
N PRO A 194 0.35 11.18 -6.08
CA PRO A 194 1.53 10.41 -6.50
C PRO A 194 2.85 10.87 -5.89
N ASP A 195 2.97 12.15 -5.57
CA ASP A 195 4.17 12.79 -5.00
C ASP A 195 4.27 12.67 -3.48
N ARG A 196 3.38 11.92 -2.82
CA ARG A 196 3.38 11.73 -1.38
C ARG A 196 3.42 10.26 -0.98
N LEU A 197 3.97 10.00 0.21
CA LEU A 197 4.02 8.68 0.84
C LEU A 197 3.27 8.69 2.17
N PRO A 198 2.77 7.52 2.64
CA PRO A 198 2.30 7.37 4.01
C PRO A 198 3.39 7.78 5.01
N ALA A 199 3.00 8.35 6.14
CA ALA A 199 3.94 8.76 7.20
C ALA A 199 4.70 7.56 7.77
N GLN A 200 4.01 6.42 7.90
CA GLN A 200 4.57 5.12 8.30
C GLN A 200 4.71 4.20 7.09
N ALA A 201 5.31 4.72 6.00
CA ALA A 201 5.43 4.02 4.74
C ALA A 201 6.20 2.69 4.90
N ASP A 202 5.60 1.62 4.39
CA ASP A 202 6.21 0.29 4.24
C ASP A 202 6.56 0.07 2.77
N GLU A 203 7.79 -0.39 2.48
CA GLU A 203 8.27 -0.53 1.11
C GLU A 203 7.40 -1.48 0.29
N ALA A 204 7.01 -2.62 0.85
CA ALA A 204 6.22 -3.61 0.14
C ALA A 204 4.82 -3.07 -0.20
N ALA A 205 4.14 -2.47 0.78
CA ALA A 205 2.81 -1.90 0.58
C ALA A 205 2.84 -0.72 -0.41
N VAL A 206 3.87 0.13 -0.35
CA VAL A 206 4.06 1.23 -1.29
C VAL A 206 4.34 0.71 -2.69
N THR A 207 5.22 -0.28 -2.85
CA THR A 207 5.54 -0.88 -4.16
C THR A 207 4.30 -1.52 -4.79
N GLU A 208 3.54 -2.31 -4.05
CA GLU A 208 2.28 -2.90 -4.51
C GLU A 208 1.30 -1.82 -5.00
N ALA A 209 1.13 -0.74 -4.21
CA ALA A 209 0.24 0.35 -4.56
C ALA A 209 0.68 1.09 -5.84
N ARG A 210 2.00 1.28 -6.08
CA ARG A 210 2.54 1.92 -7.30
C ARG A 210 2.38 1.04 -8.52
N ILE A 211 2.68 -0.25 -8.42
CA ILE A 211 2.43 -1.23 -9.50
C ILE A 211 0.95 -1.23 -9.91
N ALA A 212 0.06 -1.18 -8.93
CA ALA A 212 -1.36 -1.15 -9.20
C ALA A 212 -1.85 0.20 -9.78
N PHE A 213 -1.21 1.32 -9.43
CA PHE A 213 -1.48 2.65 -9.97
C PHE A 213 -1.01 2.79 -11.42
N GLU A 214 0.19 2.30 -11.74
CA GLU A 214 0.77 2.30 -13.10
C GLU A 214 -0.17 1.71 -14.15
N ARG A 215 -0.95 0.68 -13.79
CA ARG A 215 -1.86 -0.01 -14.73
C ARG A 215 -2.98 0.88 -15.30
N VAL A 216 -3.30 2.00 -14.64
CA VAL A 216 -4.42 2.87 -15.00
C VAL A 216 -4.04 4.35 -15.11
N ALA A 217 -2.91 4.74 -14.55
CA ALA A 217 -2.44 6.13 -14.55
C ALA A 217 -1.71 6.49 -15.84
N PRO A 218 -1.76 7.74 -16.30
CA PRO A 218 -0.87 8.24 -17.33
C PRO A 218 0.60 8.05 -16.92
N ALA A 219 1.46 7.68 -17.88
CA ALA A 219 2.87 7.36 -17.64
C ALA A 219 3.64 8.45 -16.84
N PRO A 220 3.46 9.76 -17.09
CA PRO A 220 4.13 10.80 -16.28
C PRO A 220 3.70 10.79 -14.80
N GLN A 221 2.42 10.52 -14.51
CA GLN A 221 1.94 10.42 -13.13
C GLN A 221 2.47 9.16 -12.42
N ALA A 222 2.53 8.04 -13.14
CA ALA A 222 3.12 6.81 -12.62
C ALA A 222 4.63 7.00 -12.38
N ALA A 223 5.35 7.68 -13.28
CA ALA A 223 6.77 8.02 -13.08
C ALA A 223 6.98 8.89 -11.83
N LEU A 224 6.13 9.90 -11.60
CA LEU A 224 6.17 10.70 -10.37
C LEU A 224 6.00 9.82 -9.12
N ALA A 225 5.03 8.91 -9.14
CA ALA A 225 4.77 8.00 -8.03
C ALA A 225 5.96 7.09 -7.71
N TYR A 226 6.57 6.50 -8.74
CA TYR A 226 7.77 5.67 -8.57
C TYR A 226 8.99 6.48 -8.15
N ARG A 227 9.20 7.68 -8.71
CA ARG A 227 10.30 8.58 -8.34
C ARG A 227 10.23 8.92 -6.85
N THR A 228 9.05 9.31 -6.36
CA THR A 228 8.81 9.61 -4.94
C THR A 228 9.12 8.41 -4.04
N ALA A 229 8.69 7.22 -4.44
CA ALA A 229 8.95 6.01 -3.66
C ALA A 229 10.44 5.60 -3.72
N TRP A 230 11.08 5.68 -4.89
CA TRP A 230 12.48 5.30 -5.06
C TRP A 230 13.46 6.25 -4.37
N GLN A 231 13.09 7.53 -4.19
CA GLN A 231 13.86 8.45 -3.32
C GLN A 231 13.92 7.97 -1.88
N ARG A 232 12.87 7.34 -1.39
CA ARG A 232 12.80 6.79 -0.02
C ARG A 232 13.52 5.45 0.10
N TRP A 233 13.47 4.61 -0.94
CA TRP A 233 14.11 3.29 -1.01
C TRP A 233 14.96 3.17 -2.27
N PRO A 234 16.13 3.82 -2.30
CA PRO A 234 16.97 3.91 -3.50
C PRO A 234 17.60 2.57 -3.92
N ASP A 235 17.56 1.59 -3.04
CA ASP A 235 18.05 0.22 -3.27
C ASP A 235 16.93 -0.75 -3.71
N SER A 236 15.69 -0.27 -3.90
CA SER A 236 14.60 -1.12 -4.36
C SER A 236 14.70 -1.40 -5.86
N LEU A 237 14.88 -2.68 -6.21
CA LEU A 237 14.88 -3.15 -7.59
C LEU A 237 13.56 -2.83 -8.31
N LEU A 238 12.42 -3.15 -7.66
CA LEU A 238 11.10 -3.01 -8.27
C LEU A 238 10.72 -1.54 -8.48
N LEU A 239 11.02 -0.67 -7.51
CA LEU A 239 10.73 0.76 -7.65
C LEU A 239 11.61 1.41 -8.72
N GLY A 240 12.88 1.03 -8.80
CA GLY A 240 13.79 1.53 -9.83
C GLY A 240 13.43 1.06 -11.24
N LEU A 241 13.05 -0.21 -11.41
CA LEU A 241 12.55 -0.73 -12.68
C LEU A 241 11.22 -0.08 -13.08
N GLY A 242 10.29 0.08 -12.12
CA GLY A 242 9.02 0.76 -12.35
C GLY A 242 9.20 2.21 -12.80
N LEU A 243 10.14 2.94 -12.17
CA LEU A 243 10.50 4.29 -12.62
C LEU A 243 11.04 4.27 -14.06
N GLY A 244 12.00 3.40 -14.36
CA GLY A 244 12.54 3.28 -15.71
C GLY A 244 11.47 2.95 -16.75
N ASN A 245 10.58 1.98 -16.46
CA ASN A 245 9.50 1.58 -17.35
C ASN A 245 8.50 2.74 -17.63
N THR A 246 8.13 3.47 -16.59
CA THR A 246 7.15 4.57 -16.72
C THR A 246 7.76 5.81 -17.41
N LEU A 247 9.05 6.10 -17.18
CA LEU A 247 9.78 7.12 -17.92
C LEU A 247 9.93 6.76 -19.40
N TYR A 248 10.26 5.49 -19.69
CA TYR A 248 10.32 4.99 -21.06
C TYR A 248 8.96 5.11 -21.77
N ALA A 249 7.88 4.72 -21.10
CA ALA A 249 6.53 4.87 -21.64
C ALA A 249 6.10 6.34 -21.82
N ALA A 250 6.67 7.26 -21.05
CA ALA A 250 6.47 8.70 -21.20
C ALA A 250 7.32 9.33 -22.32
N GLY A 251 8.24 8.56 -22.92
CA GLY A 251 9.19 9.07 -23.93
C GLY A 251 10.40 9.81 -23.34
N GLU A 252 10.55 9.81 -22.02
CA GLU A 252 11.66 10.43 -21.29
C GLU A 252 12.88 9.49 -21.30
N LEU A 253 13.41 9.21 -22.51
CA LEU A 253 14.44 8.18 -22.72
C LEU A 253 15.76 8.43 -21.98
N PRO A 254 16.28 9.67 -21.85
CA PRO A 254 17.50 9.93 -21.07
C PRO A 254 17.35 9.58 -19.60
N GLU A 255 16.22 9.94 -18.99
CA GLU A 255 15.91 9.67 -17.58
C GLU A 255 15.64 8.19 -17.36
N ALA A 256 14.96 7.51 -18.29
CA ALA A 256 14.75 6.07 -18.27
C ALA A 256 16.09 5.31 -18.30
N GLU A 257 17.02 5.72 -19.18
CA GLU A 257 18.37 5.16 -19.23
C GLU A 257 19.09 5.32 -17.89
N ALA A 258 19.06 6.52 -17.31
CA ALA A 258 19.71 6.79 -16.04
C ALA A 258 19.15 5.92 -14.92
N ALA A 259 17.81 5.73 -14.87
CA ALA A 259 17.16 4.85 -13.91
C ALA A 259 17.60 3.39 -14.10
N TYR A 260 17.52 2.86 -15.32
CA TYR A 260 17.93 1.48 -15.60
C TYR A 260 19.42 1.24 -15.36
N ALA A 261 20.28 2.19 -15.70
CA ALA A 261 21.72 2.08 -15.47
C ALA A 261 22.04 1.98 -13.97
N ARG A 262 21.42 2.82 -13.16
CA ARG A 262 21.57 2.75 -11.69
C ARG A 262 21.08 1.43 -11.13
N VAL A 263 19.91 0.93 -11.58
CA VAL A 263 19.37 -0.36 -11.14
C VAL A 263 20.28 -1.51 -11.58
N ALA A 264 20.77 -1.50 -12.83
CA ALA A 264 21.65 -2.53 -13.38
C ALA A 264 22.99 -2.60 -12.63
N GLN A 265 23.58 -1.45 -12.30
CA GLN A 265 24.81 -1.38 -11.49
C GLN A 265 24.61 -1.89 -10.06
N ARG A 266 23.45 -1.64 -9.48
CA ARG A 266 23.17 -2.00 -8.07
C ARG A 266 22.78 -3.46 -7.90
N HIS A 267 21.97 -4.00 -8.81
CA HIS A 267 21.34 -5.32 -8.66
C HIS A 267 21.90 -6.37 -9.62
N ASP A 268 22.57 -5.95 -10.69
CA ASP A 268 23.16 -6.81 -11.73
C ASP A 268 22.18 -7.92 -12.16
N SER A 269 20.92 -7.55 -12.45
CA SER A 269 19.84 -8.49 -12.82
C SER A 269 19.56 -8.48 -14.33
N ALA A 270 19.08 -9.62 -14.86
CA ALA A 270 18.76 -9.73 -16.29
C ALA A 270 17.73 -8.69 -16.76
N PRO A 271 16.59 -8.41 -16.02
CA PRO A 271 15.64 -7.38 -16.44
C PRO A 271 16.24 -5.97 -16.52
N SER A 272 17.11 -5.62 -15.57
CA SER A 272 17.71 -4.28 -15.57
C SER A 272 18.64 -4.06 -16.76
N TRP A 273 19.49 -5.03 -17.07
CA TRP A 273 20.38 -4.98 -18.23
C TRP A 273 19.62 -5.05 -19.55
N HIS A 274 18.58 -5.87 -19.64
CA HIS A 274 17.71 -5.95 -20.80
C HIS A 274 17.06 -4.59 -21.11
N ASN A 275 16.44 -3.96 -20.11
CA ASN A 275 15.78 -2.65 -20.29
C ASN A 275 16.80 -1.55 -20.63
N LEU A 276 17.98 -1.58 -20.02
CA LEU A 276 19.06 -0.66 -20.35
C LEU A 276 19.52 -0.83 -21.80
N ALA A 277 19.66 -2.06 -22.28
CA ALA A 277 20.02 -2.32 -23.67
C ALA A 277 18.99 -1.76 -24.65
N ARG A 278 17.70 -1.96 -24.37
CA ARG A 278 16.61 -1.45 -25.21
C ARG A 278 16.59 0.07 -25.30
N VAL A 279 16.66 0.78 -24.17
CA VAL A 279 16.62 2.24 -24.19
C VAL A 279 17.84 2.83 -24.89
N ARG A 280 19.02 2.23 -24.71
CA ARG A 280 20.25 2.66 -25.42
C ARG A 280 20.18 2.40 -26.92
N LEU A 281 19.61 1.25 -27.33
CA LEU A 281 19.39 0.95 -28.75
C LEU A 281 18.46 2.00 -29.38
N GLU A 282 17.38 2.38 -28.72
CA GLU A 282 16.45 3.38 -29.21
C GLU A 282 17.08 4.77 -29.30
N ARG A 283 17.95 5.12 -28.35
CA ARG A 283 18.75 6.35 -28.35
C ARG A 283 19.93 6.34 -29.33
N ARG A 284 20.12 5.24 -30.07
CA ARG A 284 21.24 5.05 -31.02
C ARG A 284 22.61 4.95 -30.36
N ASP A 285 22.71 4.73 -29.06
CA ASP A 285 23.95 4.34 -28.38
C ASP A 285 24.22 2.84 -28.61
N LEU A 286 24.74 2.51 -29.81
CA LEU A 286 24.96 1.11 -30.19
C LEU A 286 26.07 0.43 -29.37
N ALA A 287 27.06 1.20 -28.89
CA ALA A 287 28.13 0.67 -28.04
C ALA A 287 27.62 0.33 -26.63
N GLY A 288 26.92 1.26 -26.01
CA GLY A 288 26.32 1.06 -24.71
C GLY A 288 25.21 0.00 -24.73
N ALA A 289 24.41 -0.05 -25.80
CA ALA A 289 23.40 -1.09 -26.00
C ALA A 289 24.02 -2.48 -26.07
N HIS A 290 25.16 -2.63 -26.81
CA HIS A 290 25.87 -3.89 -26.92
C HIS A 290 26.37 -4.39 -25.55
N THR A 291 27.04 -3.53 -24.79
CA THR A 291 27.54 -3.86 -23.45
C THR A 291 26.41 -4.30 -22.51
N ALA A 292 25.27 -3.59 -22.56
CA ALA A 292 24.13 -3.91 -21.72
C ALA A 292 23.44 -5.23 -22.15
N ALA A 293 23.29 -5.47 -23.45
CA ALA A 293 22.71 -6.71 -23.97
C ALA A 293 23.58 -7.93 -23.65
N GLU A 294 24.92 -7.81 -23.75
CA GLU A 294 25.85 -8.86 -23.33
C GLU A 294 25.68 -9.19 -21.83
N ALA A 295 25.56 -8.16 -20.97
CA ALA A 295 25.30 -8.35 -19.55
C ALA A 295 23.96 -9.02 -19.30
N ALA A 296 22.92 -8.66 -20.05
CA ALA A 296 21.59 -9.29 -19.96
C ALA A 296 21.67 -10.80 -20.27
N VAL A 297 22.32 -11.18 -21.38
CA VAL A 297 22.50 -12.60 -21.77
C VAL A 297 23.28 -13.36 -20.70
N ARG A 298 24.37 -12.77 -20.19
CA ARG A 298 25.17 -13.40 -19.12
C ARG A 298 24.33 -13.64 -17.86
N ARG A 299 23.51 -12.68 -17.45
CA ARG A 299 22.64 -12.78 -16.27
C ARG A 299 21.48 -13.75 -16.49
N ALA A 300 20.95 -13.85 -17.67
CA ALA A 300 19.89 -14.79 -18.03
C ALA A 300 20.30 -16.27 -17.89
N GLN A 301 21.60 -16.57 -17.76
CA GLN A 301 22.06 -17.94 -17.44
C GLN A 301 21.62 -18.38 -16.04
N VAL A 302 21.55 -17.46 -15.08
CA VAL A 302 21.12 -17.71 -13.70
C VAL A 302 19.69 -17.25 -13.43
N GLU A 303 19.09 -16.49 -14.35
CA GLU A 303 17.70 -16.01 -14.34
C GLU A 303 16.95 -16.52 -15.57
N PRO A 304 16.67 -17.83 -15.69
CA PRO A 304 16.24 -18.47 -16.94
C PRO A 304 14.93 -17.96 -17.53
N THR A 305 14.07 -17.35 -16.72
CA THR A 305 12.83 -16.69 -17.18
C THR A 305 13.09 -15.49 -18.11
N TRP A 306 14.31 -14.94 -18.11
CA TRP A 306 14.72 -13.80 -18.95
C TRP A 306 15.53 -14.21 -20.18
N ARG A 307 15.77 -15.51 -20.42
CA ARG A 307 16.65 -15.99 -21.48
C ARG A 307 16.18 -15.53 -22.87
N ASP A 308 14.92 -15.78 -23.20
CA ASP A 308 14.38 -15.44 -24.52
C ASP A 308 14.40 -13.92 -24.77
N ALA A 309 14.08 -13.12 -23.73
CA ALA A 309 14.09 -11.66 -23.83
C ALA A 309 15.51 -11.12 -23.97
N ALA A 310 16.48 -11.66 -23.24
CA ALA A 310 17.88 -11.27 -23.35
C ALA A 310 18.47 -11.64 -24.71
N ASP A 311 18.18 -12.83 -25.23
CA ASP A 311 18.61 -13.26 -26.58
C ASP A 311 17.95 -12.44 -27.67
N ALA A 312 16.70 -11.99 -27.51
CA ALA A 312 16.03 -11.13 -28.45
C ALA A 312 16.70 -9.77 -28.54
N VAL A 313 16.90 -9.07 -27.42
CA VAL A 313 17.55 -7.75 -27.41
C VAL A 313 19.00 -7.84 -27.91
N TRP A 314 19.71 -8.92 -27.60
CA TRP A 314 21.05 -9.14 -28.14
C TRP A 314 21.05 -9.20 -29.68
N ARG A 315 20.15 -9.97 -30.29
CA ARG A 315 20.01 -10.06 -31.75
C ARG A 315 19.66 -8.71 -32.39
N GLU A 316 18.73 -7.97 -31.79
CA GLU A 316 18.37 -6.63 -32.27
C GLU A 316 19.57 -5.67 -32.26
N VAL A 317 20.36 -5.68 -31.20
CA VAL A 317 21.56 -4.86 -31.08
C VAL A 317 22.63 -5.27 -32.10
N GLN A 318 22.85 -6.56 -32.34
CA GLN A 318 23.81 -7.05 -33.35
C GLN A 318 23.39 -6.61 -34.76
N GLN A 319 22.12 -6.73 -35.10
CA GLN A 319 21.60 -6.30 -36.41
C GLN A 319 21.76 -4.78 -36.59
N ALA A 320 21.46 -3.96 -35.58
CA ALA A 320 21.63 -2.52 -35.66
C ALA A 320 23.09 -2.11 -35.86
N ARG A 321 24.03 -2.80 -35.20
CA ARG A 321 25.47 -2.55 -35.35
C ARG A 321 25.97 -2.90 -36.77
N GLN A 322 25.55 -4.06 -37.31
CA GLN A 322 25.89 -4.47 -38.69
C GLN A 322 25.35 -3.49 -39.73
N GLY A 323 24.10 -3.03 -39.58
CA GLY A 323 23.50 -2.02 -40.42
C GLY A 323 24.20 -0.65 -40.38
N ALA A 324 24.78 -0.29 -39.23
CA ALA A 324 25.55 0.94 -39.09
C ALA A 324 26.93 0.87 -39.79
N THR A 325 27.58 -0.28 -39.79
CA THR A 325 28.87 -0.49 -40.46
C THR A 325 28.74 -0.66 -41.96
N ALA A 326 27.56 -1.12 -42.44
CA ALA A 326 27.30 -1.31 -43.90
C ALA A 326 26.93 -0.01 -44.66
N ARG A 327 26.67 1.09 -43.98
CA ARG A 327 26.46 2.39 -44.62
C ARG A 327 27.78 3.05 -44.92
N PRO A 328 28.17 3.30 -46.23
CA PRO A 328 29.34 4.07 -46.55
C PRO A 328 29.24 5.45 -45.92
N GLN A 329 30.30 5.91 -45.29
CA GLN A 329 30.40 7.32 -44.89
C GLN A 329 30.38 8.17 -46.16
N PRO A 330 29.65 9.33 -46.18
CA PRO A 330 29.58 10.22 -47.33
C PRO A 330 30.91 10.88 -47.67
#